data_9943f65295ea130a00bc40e498c3571e
#
_entry.id   9943f65295ea130a00bc40e498c3571e
#
_cell.length_a   1.000
_cell.length_b   1.000
_cell.length_c   1.000
_cell.angle_alpha   90.00
_cell.angle_beta   90.00
_cell.angle_gamma   90.00
#
_symmetry.space_group_name_H-M   'P 1'
#
loop_
_entity.id
_entity.type
_entity.pdbx_description
1 polymer ?
#
loop_
_entity_poly.entity_id
_entity_poly.type
_entity_poly.pdbx_seq_one_letter_code
_entity_poly.pdbx_strand_id
1 'polypeptide(L)'
;MKHNIKNKKLNKNSSHRKALFMNMSNALIKHEQITTTLAKAKELRRFVEKLITLGKKGDLQSRRKTISVLNDQKMTKKIFDVVAPRYQKRNGGYTRIIKLGNRFGDNAPTAVIELVDRDENAKGLDSGPVIEKKQTEDIETQPQV
;
A
#
# COMPACT_ATOMS: atom_id res chain seq x y z
N MET A 1 -3.47 -6.05 -34.71
CA MET A 1 -2.96 -7.24 -33.99
C MET A 1 -3.12 -7.04 -32.49
N LYS A 2 -3.81 -7.94 -31.78
CA LYS A 2 -3.96 -7.85 -30.32
C LYS A 2 -2.82 -8.62 -29.64
N HIS A 3 -1.83 -7.90 -29.12
CA HIS A 3 -0.68 -8.54 -28.47
C HIS A 3 -0.95 -9.07 -27.04
N ASN A 4 -2.15 -8.87 -26.51
CA ASN A 4 -2.61 -9.36 -25.19
C ASN A 4 -1.64 -9.08 -24.02
N ILE A 5 -0.84 -8.02 -24.14
CA ILE A 5 0.18 -7.63 -23.15
C ILE A 5 -0.55 -6.99 -21.96
N LYS A 6 -0.85 -7.80 -20.95
CA LYS A 6 -1.54 -7.33 -19.74
C LYS A 6 -0.63 -6.63 -18.75
N ASN A 7 0.66 -7.02 -18.69
CA ASN A 7 1.59 -6.58 -17.64
C ASN A 7 2.82 -5.92 -18.25
N LYS A 8 3.22 -4.78 -17.69
CA LYS A 8 4.49 -4.14 -18.04
C LYS A 8 5.65 -4.92 -17.42
N LYS A 9 6.65 -5.24 -18.23
CA LYS A 9 7.86 -5.97 -17.77
C LYS A 9 8.77 -5.11 -16.88
N LEU A 10 8.64 -3.75 -16.92
CA LEU A 10 9.43 -2.78 -16.16
C LEU A 10 10.96 -2.94 -16.40
N ASN A 11 11.34 -3.46 -17.55
CA ASN A 11 12.73 -3.75 -17.91
C ASN A 11 13.47 -4.62 -16.86
N LYS A 12 12.74 -5.59 -16.27
CA LYS A 12 13.26 -6.50 -15.23
C LYS A 12 13.00 -7.95 -15.60
N ASN A 13 13.91 -8.85 -15.21
CA ASN A 13 13.68 -10.29 -15.32
C ASN A 13 12.50 -10.73 -14.42
N SER A 14 12.01 -11.94 -14.63
CA SER A 14 10.80 -12.42 -13.95
C SER A 14 10.94 -12.51 -12.42
N SER A 15 12.09 -13.00 -11.94
CA SER A 15 12.38 -13.13 -10.51
C SER A 15 12.48 -11.78 -9.82
N HIS A 16 13.24 -10.84 -10.39
CA HIS A 16 13.38 -9.48 -9.87
C HIS A 16 12.03 -8.74 -9.87
N ARG A 17 11.22 -8.89 -10.92
CA ARG A 17 9.89 -8.27 -10.98
C ARG A 17 8.94 -8.85 -9.92
N LYS A 18 8.98 -10.18 -9.68
CA LYS A 18 8.21 -10.81 -8.60
C LYS A 18 8.61 -10.28 -7.24
N ALA A 19 9.91 -10.21 -6.93
CA ALA A 19 10.42 -9.65 -5.69
C ALA A 19 10.07 -8.16 -5.52
N LEU A 20 10.15 -7.36 -6.60
CA LEU A 20 9.76 -5.96 -6.58
C LEU A 20 8.30 -5.79 -6.15
N PHE A 21 7.36 -6.52 -6.77
CA PHE A 21 5.95 -6.40 -6.42
C PHE A 21 5.63 -6.96 -5.03
N MET A 22 6.31 -8.01 -4.60
CA MET A 22 6.20 -8.53 -3.24
C MET A 22 6.58 -7.45 -2.21
N ASN A 23 7.77 -6.86 -2.35
CA ASN A 23 8.26 -5.82 -1.43
C ASN A 23 7.38 -4.55 -1.45
N MET A 24 6.98 -4.08 -2.64
CA MET A 24 6.09 -2.93 -2.75
C MET A 24 4.71 -3.20 -2.17
N SER A 25 4.19 -4.42 -2.29
CA SER A 25 2.90 -4.79 -1.70
C SER A 25 2.98 -4.84 -0.18
N ASN A 26 4.05 -5.41 0.38
CA ASN A 26 4.28 -5.40 1.82
C ASN A 26 4.37 -3.96 2.35
N ALA A 27 5.12 -3.08 1.66
CA ALA A 27 5.20 -1.67 2.02
C ALA A 27 3.83 -0.96 1.95
N LEU A 28 3.05 -1.21 0.87
CA LEU A 28 1.72 -0.61 0.73
C LEU A 28 0.74 -1.10 1.79
N ILE A 29 0.76 -2.38 2.14
CA ILE A 29 -0.09 -2.93 3.20
C ILE A 29 0.32 -2.37 4.56
N LYS A 30 1.63 -2.23 4.80
CA LYS A 30 2.19 -1.74 6.05
C LYS A 30 1.82 -0.28 6.30
N HIS A 31 2.14 0.59 5.35
CA HIS A 31 2.01 2.05 5.47
C HIS A 31 0.71 2.62 4.89
N GLU A 32 -0.07 1.80 4.20
CA GLU A 32 -1.32 2.14 3.52
C GLU A 32 -1.19 3.25 2.45
N GLN A 33 -0.01 3.87 2.31
CA GLN A 33 0.33 4.86 1.29
C GLN A 33 1.82 4.81 0.98
N ILE A 34 2.20 4.73 -0.30
CA ILE A 34 3.60 4.79 -0.74
C ILE A 34 3.74 5.67 -1.98
N THR A 35 4.91 6.28 -2.12
CA THR A 35 5.29 7.07 -3.31
C THR A 35 6.20 6.24 -4.22
N THR A 36 5.88 6.19 -5.51
CA THR A 36 6.68 5.44 -6.50
C THR A 36 6.50 6.03 -7.90
N THR A 37 7.11 5.43 -8.92
CA THR A 37 6.87 5.86 -10.31
C THR A 37 5.49 5.41 -10.78
N LEU A 38 4.85 6.21 -11.63
CA LEU A 38 3.51 5.96 -12.14
C LEU A 38 3.36 4.58 -12.81
N ALA A 39 4.40 4.14 -13.54
CA ALA A 39 4.40 2.83 -14.18
C ALA A 39 4.34 1.67 -13.17
N LYS A 40 5.12 1.76 -12.09
CA LYS A 40 5.11 0.77 -10.99
C LYS A 40 3.79 0.79 -10.23
N ALA A 41 3.26 1.98 -9.92
CA ALA A 41 1.98 2.13 -9.23
C ALA A 41 0.83 1.46 -9.99
N LYS A 42 0.75 1.65 -11.32
CA LYS A 42 -0.29 1.06 -12.16
C LYS A 42 -0.26 -0.48 -12.16
N GLU A 43 0.92 -1.08 -12.16
CA GLU A 43 1.04 -2.55 -12.13
C GLU A 43 0.83 -3.10 -10.70
N LEU A 44 1.34 -2.41 -9.68
CA LEU A 44 1.16 -2.77 -8.28
C LEU A 44 -0.32 -2.82 -7.89
N ARG A 45 -1.12 -1.88 -8.37
CA ARG A 45 -2.57 -1.85 -8.17
C ARG A 45 -3.23 -3.20 -8.42
N ARG A 46 -2.96 -3.79 -9.59
CA ARG A 46 -3.55 -5.09 -9.98
C ARG A 46 -3.13 -6.22 -9.04
N PHE A 47 -1.90 -6.15 -8.54
CA PHE A 47 -1.35 -7.16 -7.64
C PHE A 47 -1.99 -7.08 -6.26
N VAL A 48 -2.04 -5.90 -5.67
CA VAL A 48 -2.60 -5.66 -4.33
C VAL A 48 -4.11 -5.88 -4.29
N GLU A 49 -4.85 -5.45 -5.30
CA GLU A 49 -6.30 -5.66 -5.36
C GLU A 49 -6.68 -7.15 -5.35
N LYS A 50 -5.87 -8.01 -6.00
CA LYS A 50 -6.06 -9.47 -5.91
C LYS A 50 -5.83 -10.00 -4.50
N LEU A 51 -4.82 -9.48 -3.79
CA LEU A 51 -4.55 -9.88 -2.40
C LEU A 51 -5.68 -9.48 -1.46
N ILE A 52 -6.23 -8.27 -1.61
CA ILE A 52 -7.38 -7.81 -0.83
C ILE A 52 -8.62 -8.67 -1.13
N THR A 53 -8.86 -9.03 -2.39
CA THR A 53 -9.96 -9.93 -2.77
C THR A 53 -9.80 -11.31 -2.14
N LEU A 54 -8.57 -11.86 -2.07
CA LEU A 54 -8.30 -13.11 -1.34
C LEU A 54 -8.54 -12.96 0.15
N GLY A 55 -8.16 -11.81 0.74
CA GLY A 55 -8.46 -11.49 2.14
C GLY A 55 -9.95 -11.50 2.44
N LYS A 56 -10.78 -10.91 1.56
CA LYS A 56 -12.25 -10.90 1.68
C LYS A 56 -12.88 -12.29 1.64
N LYS A 57 -12.30 -13.25 0.92
CA LYS A 57 -12.78 -14.64 0.92
C LYS A 57 -12.61 -15.31 2.27
N GLY A 58 -11.53 -14.99 3.00
CA GLY A 58 -11.30 -15.45 4.37
C GLY A 58 -10.93 -16.93 4.54
N ASP A 59 -10.97 -17.75 3.49
CA ASP A 59 -10.72 -19.19 3.55
C ASP A 59 -9.22 -19.51 3.76
N LEU A 60 -8.95 -20.71 4.28
CA LEU A 60 -7.59 -21.17 4.54
C LEU A 60 -6.72 -21.21 3.27
N GLN A 61 -7.32 -21.60 2.14
CA GLN A 61 -6.63 -21.62 0.85
C GLN A 61 -6.17 -20.22 0.41
N SER A 62 -7.05 -19.22 0.54
CA SER A 62 -6.71 -17.81 0.24
C SER A 62 -5.60 -17.31 1.15
N ARG A 63 -5.62 -17.66 2.45
CA ARG A 63 -4.56 -17.30 3.40
C ARG A 63 -3.22 -17.92 3.02
N ARG A 64 -3.17 -19.22 2.70
CA ARG A 64 -1.95 -19.90 2.22
C ARG A 64 -1.41 -19.26 0.94
N LYS A 65 -2.29 -18.94 -0.01
CA LYS A 65 -1.91 -18.29 -1.27
C LYS A 65 -1.35 -16.88 -1.03
N THR A 66 -1.94 -16.10 -0.13
CA THR A 66 -1.44 -14.77 0.22
C THR A 66 -0.07 -14.83 0.89
N ILE A 67 0.15 -15.77 1.82
CA ILE A 67 1.46 -16.00 2.44
C ILE A 67 2.50 -16.36 1.38
N SER A 68 2.20 -17.27 0.45
CA SER A 68 3.15 -17.68 -0.60
C SER A 68 3.54 -16.55 -1.55
N VAL A 69 2.70 -15.53 -1.67
CA VAL A 69 2.93 -14.36 -2.52
C VAL A 69 3.71 -13.28 -1.79
N LEU A 70 3.39 -12.99 -0.52
CA LEU A 70 3.99 -11.92 0.27
C LEU A 70 5.24 -12.34 1.04
N ASN A 71 5.37 -13.64 1.35
CA ASN A 71 6.41 -14.18 2.24
C ASN A 71 6.50 -13.47 3.60
N ASP A 72 5.40 -12.85 4.05
CA ASP A 72 5.30 -12.12 5.30
C ASP A 72 3.99 -12.46 6.00
N GLN A 73 4.11 -13.09 7.17
CA GLN A 73 2.95 -13.49 7.97
C GLN A 73 2.25 -12.28 8.63
N LYS A 74 3.03 -11.25 9.04
CA LYS A 74 2.48 -10.04 9.67
C LYS A 74 1.63 -9.25 8.70
N MET A 75 2.12 -9.05 7.47
CA MET A 75 1.37 -8.35 6.43
C MET A 75 0.16 -9.16 5.97
N THR A 76 0.29 -10.48 5.89
CA THR A 76 -0.86 -11.37 5.63
C THR A 76 -1.91 -11.22 6.71
N LYS A 77 -1.53 -11.28 7.99
CA LYS A 77 -2.47 -11.07 9.11
C LYS A 77 -3.17 -9.72 8.99
N LYS A 78 -2.45 -8.62 8.73
CA LYS A 78 -3.05 -7.28 8.53
C LYS A 78 -4.08 -7.26 7.39
N ILE A 79 -3.83 -7.96 6.28
CA ILE A 79 -4.81 -8.05 5.18
C ILE A 79 -6.11 -8.70 5.66
N PHE A 80 -6.04 -9.84 6.34
CA PHE A 80 -7.24 -10.60 6.73
C PHE A 80 -7.99 -9.98 7.91
N ASP A 81 -7.26 -9.44 8.90
CA ASP A 81 -7.86 -8.99 10.16
C ASP A 81 -8.28 -7.51 10.12
N VAL A 82 -7.61 -6.67 9.30
CA VAL A 82 -7.84 -5.22 9.26
C VAL A 82 -8.36 -4.75 7.92
N VAL A 83 -7.63 -5.06 6.83
CA VAL A 83 -7.93 -4.49 5.50
C VAL A 83 -9.18 -5.14 4.89
N ALA A 84 -9.30 -6.45 4.94
CA ALA A 84 -10.42 -7.17 4.35
C ALA A 84 -11.78 -6.80 4.96
N PRO A 85 -11.96 -6.71 6.29
CA PRO A 85 -13.20 -6.23 6.90
C PRO A 85 -13.57 -4.80 6.47
N ARG A 86 -12.59 -3.89 6.35
CA ARG A 86 -12.80 -2.51 5.89
C ARG A 86 -13.44 -2.45 4.51
N TYR A 87 -13.05 -3.35 3.62
CA TYR A 87 -13.53 -3.39 2.23
C TYR A 87 -14.64 -4.40 1.96
N GLN A 88 -15.26 -4.99 2.97
CA GLN A 88 -16.27 -6.04 2.78
C GLN A 88 -17.41 -5.60 1.85
N LYS A 89 -17.88 -4.36 1.98
CA LYS A 89 -18.96 -3.80 1.17
C LYS A 89 -18.53 -3.30 -0.22
N ARG A 90 -17.22 -3.22 -0.49
CA ARG A 90 -16.69 -2.67 -1.75
C ARG A 90 -16.32 -3.80 -2.72
N ASN A 91 -16.86 -3.79 -3.95
CA ASN A 91 -16.67 -4.86 -4.92
C ASN A 91 -15.39 -4.75 -5.78
N GLY A 92 -14.51 -3.78 -5.49
CA GLY A 92 -13.25 -3.55 -6.21
C GLY A 92 -12.80 -2.10 -6.09
N GLY A 93 -11.65 -1.75 -6.71
CA GLY A 93 -11.12 -0.39 -6.63
C GLY A 93 -10.68 -0.03 -5.21
N TYR A 94 -9.94 -0.92 -4.57
CA TYR A 94 -9.46 -0.72 -3.19
C TYR A 94 -8.29 0.24 -3.09
N THR A 95 -7.69 0.60 -4.22
CA THR A 95 -6.52 1.48 -4.28
C THR A 95 -6.80 2.71 -5.14
N ARG A 96 -6.16 3.83 -4.77
CA ARG A 96 -6.17 5.09 -5.51
C ARG A 96 -4.75 5.45 -5.92
N ILE A 97 -4.59 6.02 -7.12
CA ILE A 97 -3.30 6.51 -7.63
C ILE A 97 -3.44 8.01 -7.89
N ILE A 98 -2.59 8.81 -7.24
CA ILE A 98 -2.54 10.26 -7.38
C ILE A 98 -1.20 10.60 -8.06
N LYS A 99 -1.23 11.34 -9.17
CA LYS A 99 -0.02 11.79 -9.87
C LYS A 99 0.60 12.96 -9.11
N LEU A 100 1.92 12.92 -8.90
CA LEU A 100 2.67 13.97 -8.20
C LEU A 100 3.47 14.89 -9.15
N GLY A 101 3.55 14.55 -10.45
CA GLY A 101 4.46 15.20 -11.38
C GLY A 101 5.71 14.37 -11.64
N ASN A 102 6.78 15.02 -12.08
CA ASN A 102 8.02 14.37 -12.47
C ASN A 102 9.08 14.49 -11.38
N ARG A 103 9.90 13.46 -11.23
CA ARG A 103 10.97 13.40 -10.26
C ARG A 103 12.15 14.27 -10.74
N PHE A 104 12.71 15.06 -9.81
CA PHE A 104 13.92 15.82 -10.10
C PHE A 104 15.08 14.87 -10.44
N GLY A 105 15.89 15.24 -11.42
CA GLY A 105 17.06 14.50 -11.90
C GLY A 105 16.79 13.67 -13.16
N ASP A 106 15.84 12.70 -13.09
CA ASP A 106 15.57 11.78 -14.21
C ASP A 106 14.22 12.01 -14.90
N ASN A 107 13.48 13.03 -14.49
CA ASN A 107 12.18 13.42 -15.05
C ASN A 107 11.16 12.25 -15.11
N ALA A 108 11.31 11.23 -14.28
CA ALA A 108 10.40 10.10 -14.24
C ALA A 108 9.04 10.51 -13.64
N PRO A 109 7.89 10.17 -14.27
CA PRO A 109 6.59 10.49 -13.71
C PRO A 109 6.36 9.70 -12.41
N THR A 110 6.08 10.41 -11.33
CA THR A 110 5.84 9.88 -9.99
C THR A 110 4.36 9.88 -9.63
N ALA A 111 4.00 9.00 -8.72
CA ALA A 111 2.66 8.91 -8.19
C ALA A 111 2.67 8.37 -6.76
N VAL A 112 1.68 8.78 -5.99
CA VAL A 112 1.29 8.12 -4.74
C VAL A 112 0.28 7.05 -5.07
N ILE A 113 0.47 5.86 -4.52
CA ILE A 113 -0.56 4.82 -4.46
C ILE A 113 -0.95 4.63 -3.01
N GLU A 114 -2.25 4.62 -2.74
CA GLU A 114 -2.80 4.50 -1.40
C GLU A 114 -4.01 3.56 -1.38
N LEU A 115 -4.30 3.02 -0.21
CA LEU A 115 -5.56 2.34 0.05
C LEU A 115 -6.68 3.38 0.20
N VAL A 116 -7.83 3.15 -0.42
CA VAL A 116 -9.02 3.98 -0.21
C VAL A 116 -9.48 3.76 1.23
N ASP A 117 -9.84 4.82 1.95
CA ASP A 117 -10.17 4.76 3.39
C ASP A 117 -8.98 4.27 4.24
N ARG A 118 -7.77 4.73 3.90
CA ARG A 118 -6.53 4.38 4.60
C ARG A 118 -6.53 4.84 6.06
N ASP A 119 -5.79 4.12 6.88
CA ASP A 119 -5.41 4.58 8.21
C ASP A 119 -4.23 5.58 8.09
N GLU A 120 -4.48 6.83 8.50
CA GLU A 120 -3.47 7.89 8.42
C GLU A 120 -2.30 7.66 9.38
N ASN A 121 -2.54 6.99 10.50
CA ASN A 121 -1.53 6.68 11.49
C ASN A 121 -0.59 5.54 11.06
N ALA A 122 -0.99 4.73 10.08
CA ALA A 122 -0.15 3.65 9.55
C ALA A 122 1.07 4.16 8.77
N LYS A 123 1.00 5.39 8.24
CA LYS A 123 2.09 5.97 7.44
C LYS A 123 3.21 6.47 8.32
N GLY A 124 4.43 6.06 8.02
CA GLY A 124 5.64 6.62 8.62
C GLY A 124 6.14 5.94 9.88
N LEU A 125 5.48 4.89 10.38
CA LEU A 125 5.91 4.18 11.58
C LEU A 125 7.37 3.64 11.53
N ASP A 126 7.96 3.51 10.33
CA ASP A 126 9.35 3.08 10.14
C ASP A 126 10.12 3.97 9.13
N SER A 127 9.60 5.14 8.78
CA SER A 127 10.10 5.97 7.66
C SER A 127 10.93 7.17 8.13
N GLY A 128 11.57 7.12 9.27
CA GLY A 128 12.38 8.20 9.81
C GLY A 128 12.05 8.55 11.26
N PRO A 129 12.65 9.61 11.83
CA PRO A 129 12.39 9.99 13.21
C PRO A 129 10.89 10.26 13.39
N VAL A 130 10.32 9.62 14.39
CA VAL A 130 8.93 9.88 14.81
C VAL A 130 8.90 11.33 15.27
N ILE A 131 8.17 12.18 14.55
CA ILE A 131 7.87 13.53 15.05
C ILE A 131 6.85 13.33 16.15
N GLU A 132 7.31 13.28 17.39
CA GLU A 132 6.43 13.35 18.54
C GLU A 132 5.64 14.66 18.42
N LYS A 133 4.34 14.56 18.19
CA LYS A 133 3.45 15.70 18.38
C LYS A 133 3.52 16.04 19.84
N LYS A 134 4.29 17.10 20.21
CA LYS A 134 4.20 17.71 21.53
C LYS A 134 2.73 18.01 21.75
N GLN A 135 2.14 17.33 22.71
CA GLN A 135 0.86 17.74 23.27
C GLN A 135 1.12 19.16 23.78
N THR A 136 0.50 20.14 23.16
CA THR A 136 0.35 21.48 23.75
C THR A 136 -0.52 21.25 24.97
N GLU A 137 0.12 21.12 26.14
CA GLU A 137 -0.57 21.21 27.40
C GLU A 137 -1.21 22.60 27.44
N ASP A 138 -2.54 22.62 27.49
CA ASP A 138 -3.34 23.80 27.69
C ASP A 138 -2.87 24.45 29.00
N ILE A 139 -2.19 25.61 28.89
CA ILE A 139 -1.92 26.48 30.01
C ILE A 139 -3.27 27.06 30.42
N GLU A 140 -3.92 26.41 31.36
CA GLU A 140 -5.07 26.99 32.06
C GLU A 140 -4.57 28.25 32.79
N THR A 141 -4.94 29.38 32.23
CA THR A 141 -4.80 30.69 32.89
C THR A 141 -5.69 30.70 34.13
N GLN A 142 -5.13 30.57 35.31
CA GLN A 142 -5.88 30.82 36.55
C GLN A 142 -6.21 32.30 36.65
N PRO A 143 -7.47 32.67 36.90
CA PRO A 143 -7.80 34.06 37.19
C PRO A 143 -7.28 34.42 38.58
N GLN A 144 -6.40 35.42 38.67
CA GLN A 144 -6.03 36.04 39.91
C GLN A 144 -7.22 36.88 40.41
N VAL A 145 -7.65 36.61 41.63
CA VAL A 145 -8.51 37.45 42.46
C VAL A 145 -7.68 38.50 43.14
#